data_9795d98a645802d07a334fa3dae517ea
#
_entry.id   9795d98a645802d07a334fa3dae517ea
#
_cell.length_a   1.000
_cell.length_b   1.000
_cell.length_c   1.000
_cell.angle_alpha   90.00
_cell.angle_beta   90.00
_cell.angle_gamma   90.00
#
_symmetry.space_group_name_H-M   'P 1'
#
loop_
_entity.id
_entity.type
_entity.pdbx_description
1 polymer ?
#
loop_
_entity_poly.entity_id
_entity_poly.type
_entity_poly.pdbx_seq_one_letter_code
_entity_poly.pdbx_strand_id
1 'polypeptide(L)'
;HGAEIRIRPIDLGGQIFPASGGLPLGQRAPQRQAYRLVELKRFSEALAIPINIQPRFFPVPGDRACTLIVAVQLAHGDATAMAFAGDLLRAVWVNEENINDDELLQRKLHDRQLPDSLMAAAQSEATLARFQANTDEALATGVFGSPTYVCAGALYWGQDRLDFLARQLAK
;
A
#
# COMPACT_ATOMS: atom_id res chain seq x y z
N HIS A 1 -1.29 12.21 17.58
CA HIS A 1 -1.35 11.30 18.74
C HIS A 1 0.05 10.75 19.11
N GLY A 2 1.10 10.99 18.31
CA GLY A 2 2.45 10.48 18.59
C GLY A 2 2.60 8.95 18.48
N ALA A 3 1.68 8.28 17.82
CA ALA A 3 1.75 6.84 17.65
C ALA A 3 2.90 6.42 16.71
N GLU A 4 3.60 5.36 17.09
CA GLU A 4 4.57 4.71 16.22
C GLU A 4 3.81 3.93 15.13
N ILE A 5 4.16 4.16 13.86
CA ILE A 5 3.55 3.47 12.73
C ILE A 5 4.55 2.45 12.18
N ARG A 6 4.12 1.21 12.04
CA ARG A 6 4.86 0.13 11.40
C ARG A 6 4.17 -0.27 10.11
N ILE A 7 4.83 -0.01 8.98
CA ILE A 7 4.29 -0.37 7.68
C ILE A 7 4.44 -1.87 7.41
N ARG A 8 3.40 -2.48 6.84
CA ARG A 8 3.37 -3.89 6.47
C ARG A 8 2.92 -4.03 5.01
N PRO A 9 3.83 -3.96 4.03
CA PRO A 9 3.50 -4.38 2.67
C PRO A 9 3.11 -5.86 2.66
N ILE A 10 2.00 -6.19 1.99
CA ILE A 10 1.39 -7.53 1.98
C ILE A 10 1.03 -7.95 0.56
N ASP A 11 0.97 -9.25 0.30
CA ASP A 11 0.42 -9.81 -0.93
C ASP A 11 -1.12 -9.81 -0.89
N LEU A 12 -1.67 -8.65 -1.25
CA LEU A 12 -3.12 -8.45 -1.23
C LEU A 12 -3.86 -9.30 -2.26
N GLY A 13 -3.32 -9.36 -3.49
CA GLY A 13 -3.96 -10.04 -4.63
C GLY A 13 -3.79 -11.54 -4.62
N GLY A 14 -2.58 -12.01 -4.31
CA GLY A 14 -2.21 -13.42 -4.37
C GLY A 14 -2.63 -14.23 -3.16
N GLN A 15 -2.69 -13.62 -1.96
CA GLN A 15 -2.95 -14.36 -0.72
C GLN A 15 -4.14 -13.82 0.08
N ILE A 16 -4.22 -12.51 0.34
CA ILE A 16 -5.28 -11.96 1.19
C ILE A 16 -6.67 -12.08 0.54
N PHE A 17 -6.83 -11.69 -0.72
CA PHE A 17 -8.12 -11.80 -1.41
C PHE A 17 -8.62 -13.25 -1.53
N PRO A 18 -7.82 -14.24 -1.95
CA PRO A 18 -8.26 -15.62 -1.99
C PRO A 18 -8.70 -16.15 -0.62
N ALA A 19 -7.99 -15.80 0.45
CA ALA A 19 -8.30 -16.25 1.80
C ALA A 19 -9.56 -15.60 2.39
N SER A 20 -9.90 -14.37 1.97
CA SER A 20 -11.00 -13.58 2.56
C SER A 20 -12.24 -13.45 1.65
N GLY A 21 -12.21 -14.04 0.46
CA GLY A 21 -13.29 -13.87 -0.53
C GLY A 21 -13.28 -12.49 -1.23
N GLY A 22 -12.17 -11.75 -1.11
CA GLY A 22 -11.96 -10.51 -1.85
C GLY A 22 -11.84 -10.75 -3.35
N LEU A 23 -12.34 -9.81 -4.16
CA LEU A 23 -12.25 -9.90 -5.62
C LEU A 23 -11.34 -8.81 -6.18
N PRO A 24 -10.44 -9.15 -7.12
CA PRO A 24 -9.77 -8.17 -7.96
C PRO A 24 -10.78 -7.23 -8.62
N LEU A 25 -10.36 -5.98 -8.88
CA LEU A 25 -11.28 -4.94 -9.37
C LEU A 25 -12.09 -5.38 -10.60
N GLY A 26 -11.44 -5.97 -11.60
CA GLY A 26 -12.09 -6.41 -12.84
C GLY A 26 -13.10 -7.55 -12.68
N GLN A 27 -13.08 -8.25 -11.55
CA GLN A 27 -14.02 -9.35 -11.24
C GLN A 27 -15.20 -8.90 -10.37
N ARG A 28 -15.20 -7.64 -9.92
CA ARG A 28 -16.31 -7.08 -9.14
C ARG A 28 -17.49 -6.76 -10.03
N ALA A 29 -18.70 -6.84 -9.46
CA ALA A 29 -19.93 -6.45 -10.18
C ALA A 29 -19.80 -5.04 -10.78
N PRO A 30 -20.31 -4.80 -12.01
CA PRO A 30 -20.17 -3.50 -12.71
C PRO A 30 -20.65 -2.31 -11.88
N GLN A 31 -21.73 -2.46 -11.11
CA GLN A 31 -22.26 -1.42 -10.24
C GLN A 31 -21.24 -1.04 -9.15
N ARG A 32 -20.53 -2.01 -8.58
CA ARG A 32 -19.48 -1.76 -7.57
C ARG A 32 -18.25 -1.09 -8.18
N GLN A 33 -17.89 -1.44 -9.41
CA GLN A 33 -16.81 -0.77 -10.14
C GLN A 33 -17.15 0.69 -10.43
N ALA A 34 -18.38 0.95 -10.91
CA ALA A 34 -18.87 2.30 -11.18
C ALA A 34 -18.95 3.14 -9.91
N TYR A 35 -19.52 2.60 -8.83
CA TYR A 35 -19.63 3.31 -7.56
C TYR A 35 -18.25 3.65 -6.96
N ARG A 36 -17.24 2.78 -7.12
CA ARG A 36 -15.87 3.08 -6.71
C ARG A 36 -15.34 4.38 -7.31
N LEU A 37 -15.63 4.65 -8.59
CA LEU A 37 -15.18 5.89 -9.24
C LEU A 37 -15.86 7.12 -8.63
N VAL A 38 -17.13 7.02 -8.26
CA VAL A 38 -17.87 8.07 -7.54
C VAL A 38 -17.23 8.33 -6.17
N GLU A 39 -16.91 7.28 -5.42
CA GLU A 39 -16.24 7.40 -4.11
C GLU A 39 -14.85 8.04 -4.22
N LEU A 40 -14.03 7.61 -5.19
CA LEU A 40 -12.72 8.20 -5.41
C LEU A 40 -12.81 9.71 -5.64
N LYS A 41 -13.77 10.16 -6.46
CA LYS A 41 -14.00 11.58 -6.70
C LYS A 41 -14.40 12.33 -5.43
N ARG A 42 -15.37 11.80 -4.68
CA ARG A 42 -15.84 12.40 -3.42
C ARG A 42 -14.72 12.55 -2.40
N PHE A 43 -13.91 11.49 -2.20
CA PHE A 43 -12.80 11.55 -1.26
C PHE A 43 -11.67 12.45 -1.73
N SER A 44 -11.38 12.49 -3.02
CA SER A 44 -10.42 13.44 -3.59
C SER A 44 -10.84 14.90 -3.28
N GLU A 45 -12.12 15.24 -3.51
CA GLU A 45 -12.66 16.56 -3.24
C GLU A 45 -12.69 16.87 -1.73
N ALA A 46 -13.22 15.95 -0.92
CA ALA A 46 -13.39 16.15 0.52
C ALA A 46 -12.07 16.28 1.28
N LEU A 47 -11.03 15.55 0.84
CA LEU A 47 -9.71 15.54 1.48
C LEU A 47 -8.71 16.48 0.79
N ALA A 48 -9.11 17.14 -0.31
CA ALA A 48 -8.24 17.96 -1.15
C ALA A 48 -6.97 17.17 -1.62
N ILE A 49 -7.12 15.86 -1.89
CA ILE A 49 -6.04 15.01 -2.37
C ILE A 49 -6.19 14.86 -3.88
N PRO A 50 -5.24 15.35 -4.69
CA PRO A 50 -5.31 15.19 -6.14
C PRO A 50 -5.12 13.71 -6.52
N ILE A 51 -6.05 13.17 -7.31
CA ILE A 51 -5.93 11.83 -7.92
C ILE A 51 -6.52 11.82 -9.32
N ASN A 52 -5.95 11.03 -10.20
CA ASN A 52 -6.58 10.64 -11.45
C ASN A 52 -7.56 9.50 -11.15
N ILE A 53 -8.84 9.69 -11.47
CA ILE A 53 -9.87 8.70 -11.13
C ILE A 53 -9.67 7.37 -11.89
N GLN A 54 -9.10 7.45 -13.09
CA GLN A 54 -8.76 6.30 -13.94
C GLN A 54 -7.32 6.48 -14.46
N PRO A 55 -6.31 6.27 -13.61
CA PRO A 55 -4.93 6.50 -14.02
C PRO A 55 -4.49 5.47 -15.06
N ARG A 56 -3.64 5.89 -15.98
CA ARG A 56 -3.22 5.17 -17.18
C ARG A 56 -2.75 3.73 -16.93
N PHE A 57 -2.03 3.50 -15.84
CA PHE A 57 -1.41 2.22 -15.54
C PHE A 57 -2.15 1.41 -14.46
N PHE A 58 -3.31 1.88 -13.99
CA PHE A 58 -4.07 1.15 -12.98
C PHE A 58 -5.18 0.28 -13.62
N PRO A 59 -5.34 -0.99 -13.21
CA PRO A 59 -4.55 -1.71 -12.20
C PRO A 59 -3.15 -2.11 -12.70
N VAL A 60 -2.14 -1.99 -11.84
CA VAL A 60 -0.75 -2.32 -12.12
C VAL A 60 -0.24 -3.37 -11.13
N PRO A 61 0.59 -4.35 -11.55
CA PRO A 61 1.23 -5.27 -10.62
C PRO A 61 2.03 -4.51 -9.55
N GLY A 62 1.80 -4.83 -8.28
CA GLY A 62 2.40 -4.11 -7.16
C GLY A 62 3.54 -4.84 -6.46
N ASP A 63 3.82 -6.10 -6.80
CA ASP A 63 4.73 -6.96 -6.05
C ASP A 63 6.16 -6.41 -5.99
N ARG A 64 6.68 -5.90 -7.12
CA ARG A 64 8.01 -5.27 -7.19
C ARG A 64 8.10 -4.03 -6.31
N ALA A 65 7.07 -3.19 -6.35
CA ALA A 65 6.98 -2.00 -5.51
C ALA A 65 6.88 -2.39 -4.03
N CYS A 66 6.10 -3.41 -3.67
CA CYS A 66 5.95 -3.90 -2.32
C CYS A 66 7.26 -4.47 -1.76
N THR A 67 7.98 -5.32 -2.51
CA THR A 67 9.27 -5.86 -2.06
C THR A 67 10.33 -4.76 -1.95
N LEU A 68 10.32 -3.76 -2.83
CA LEU A 68 11.22 -2.61 -2.71
C LEU A 68 10.90 -1.76 -1.47
N ILE A 69 9.62 -1.55 -1.13
CA ILE A 69 9.24 -0.87 0.13
C ILE A 69 9.75 -1.66 1.34
N VAL A 70 9.67 -3.01 1.31
CA VAL A 70 10.22 -3.87 2.37
C VAL A 70 11.75 -3.73 2.46
N ALA A 71 12.47 -3.69 1.34
CA ALA A 71 13.91 -3.49 1.33
C ALA A 71 14.29 -2.11 1.93
N VAL A 72 13.55 -1.06 1.58
CA VAL A 72 13.70 0.28 2.19
C VAL A 72 13.43 0.22 3.70
N GLN A 73 12.38 -0.48 4.12
CA GLN A 73 12.04 -0.64 5.54
C GLN A 73 13.16 -1.32 6.32
N LEU A 74 13.70 -2.42 5.79
CA LEU A 74 14.78 -3.18 6.45
C LEU A 74 16.07 -2.36 6.59
N ALA A 75 16.38 -1.52 5.61
CA ALA A 75 17.60 -0.73 5.59
C ALA A 75 17.47 0.64 6.29
N HIS A 76 16.29 1.28 6.22
CA HIS A 76 16.09 2.68 6.62
C HIS A 76 14.91 2.93 7.56
N GLY A 77 14.21 1.87 7.98
CA GLY A 77 13.11 1.92 8.95
C GLY A 77 11.74 2.33 8.37
N ASP A 78 10.73 2.24 9.23
CA ASP A 78 9.33 2.39 8.86
C ASP A 78 8.98 3.79 8.31
N ALA A 79 9.54 4.84 8.89
CA ALA A 79 9.26 6.22 8.46
C ALA A 79 9.70 6.48 7.01
N THR A 80 10.91 6.03 6.65
CA THR A 80 11.44 6.13 5.28
C THR A 80 10.62 5.28 4.30
N ALA A 81 10.29 4.05 4.69
CA ALA A 81 9.48 3.15 3.89
C ALA A 81 8.05 3.69 3.65
N MET A 82 7.42 4.27 4.67
CA MET A 82 6.11 4.90 4.55
C MET A 82 6.14 6.07 3.57
N ALA A 83 7.16 6.92 3.68
CA ALA A 83 7.32 8.06 2.79
C ALA A 83 7.58 7.60 1.34
N PHE A 84 8.41 6.57 1.14
CA PHE A 84 8.66 5.97 -0.17
C PHE A 84 7.39 5.33 -0.76
N ALA A 85 6.61 4.60 0.05
CA ALA A 85 5.31 4.06 -0.38
C ALA A 85 4.35 5.17 -0.83
N GLY A 86 4.34 6.31 -0.15
CA GLY A 86 3.57 7.49 -0.55
C GLY A 86 3.97 8.03 -1.93
N ASP A 87 5.26 8.04 -2.28
CA ASP A 87 5.73 8.45 -3.60
C ASP A 87 5.29 7.49 -4.70
N LEU A 88 5.32 6.18 -4.43
CA LEU A 88 4.85 5.17 -5.39
C LEU A 88 3.33 5.25 -5.59
N LEU A 89 2.56 5.50 -4.54
CA LEU A 89 1.12 5.76 -4.67
C LEU A 89 0.85 7.03 -5.48
N ARG A 90 1.59 8.10 -5.25
CA ARG A 90 1.52 9.34 -6.04
C ARG A 90 1.93 9.10 -7.49
N ALA A 91 2.95 8.28 -7.74
CA ALA A 91 3.38 7.91 -9.08
C ALA A 91 2.21 7.32 -9.89
N VAL A 92 1.47 6.37 -9.32
CA VAL A 92 0.31 5.76 -9.99
C VAL A 92 -0.86 6.73 -10.10
N TRP A 93 -1.27 7.33 -8.98
CA TRP A 93 -2.56 7.99 -8.85
C TRP A 93 -2.56 9.47 -9.26
N VAL A 94 -1.41 10.11 -9.28
CA VAL A 94 -1.28 11.54 -9.63
C VAL A 94 -0.50 11.74 -10.91
N ASN A 95 0.65 11.05 -11.02
CA ASN A 95 1.59 11.26 -12.12
C ASN A 95 1.38 10.31 -13.30
N GLU A 96 0.49 9.31 -13.17
CA GLU A 96 0.23 8.29 -14.20
C GLU A 96 1.49 7.55 -14.64
N GLU A 97 2.33 7.18 -13.66
CA GLU A 97 3.58 6.46 -13.86
C GLU A 97 3.40 4.96 -13.56
N ASN A 98 4.20 4.12 -14.19
CA ASN A 98 4.13 2.66 -14.07
C ASN A 98 5.06 2.15 -12.97
N ILE A 99 4.56 1.82 -11.80
CA ILE A 99 5.36 1.28 -10.67
C ILE A 99 5.87 -0.16 -10.89
N ASN A 100 5.56 -0.79 -12.01
CA ASN A 100 6.14 -2.07 -12.42
C ASN A 100 7.40 -1.89 -13.30
N ASP A 101 7.83 -0.65 -13.53
CA ASP A 101 9.00 -0.27 -14.31
C ASP A 101 10.20 -0.01 -13.39
N ASP A 102 11.31 -0.71 -13.64
CA ASP A 102 12.54 -0.59 -12.85
C ASP A 102 13.17 0.80 -12.93
N GLU A 103 13.16 1.43 -14.11
CA GLU A 103 13.71 2.77 -14.26
C GLU A 103 12.92 3.78 -13.41
N LEU A 104 11.59 3.62 -13.33
CA LEU A 104 10.78 4.43 -12.44
C LEU A 104 11.15 4.19 -10.98
N LEU A 105 11.19 2.92 -10.56
CA LEU A 105 11.48 2.57 -9.17
C LEU A 105 12.86 3.12 -8.74
N GLN A 106 13.86 3.00 -9.62
CA GLN A 106 15.19 3.53 -9.39
C GLN A 106 15.18 5.07 -9.27
N ARG A 107 14.47 5.77 -10.17
CA ARG A 107 14.28 7.23 -10.04
C ARG A 107 13.67 7.62 -8.71
N LYS A 108 12.62 6.90 -8.24
CA LYS A 108 11.97 7.19 -6.96
C LYS A 108 12.90 6.96 -5.76
N LEU A 109 13.83 5.99 -5.85
CA LEU A 109 14.91 5.86 -4.85
C LEU A 109 15.83 7.08 -4.87
N HIS A 110 16.29 7.51 -6.05
CA HIS A 110 17.14 8.69 -6.20
C HIS A 110 16.49 9.96 -5.68
N ASP A 111 15.21 10.18 -5.97
CA ASP A 111 14.45 11.35 -5.51
C ASP A 111 14.46 11.45 -3.96
N ARG A 112 14.62 10.31 -3.27
CA ARG A 112 14.76 10.22 -1.80
C ARG A 112 16.20 10.05 -1.33
N GLN A 113 17.18 10.15 -2.21
CA GLN A 113 18.59 9.93 -1.87
C GLN A 113 18.84 8.53 -1.25
N LEU A 114 18.07 7.55 -1.69
CA LEU A 114 18.24 6.14 -1.31
C LEU A 114 19.16 5.42 -2.31
N PRO A 115 19.98 4.47 -1.86
CA PRO A 115 20.95 3.80 -2.71
C PRO A 115 20.32 2.83 -3.70
N ASP A 116 20.87 2.74 -4.91
CA ASP A 116 20.46 1.81 -5.97
C ASP A 116 20.54 0.33 -5.57
N SER A 117 21.43 0.01 -4.63
CA SER A 117 21.56 -1.35 -4.09
C SER A 117 20.26 -1.90 -3.51
N LEU A 118 19.29 -1.05 -3.18
CA LEU A 118 17.97 -1.47 -2.72
C LEU A 118 17.17 -2.20 -3.81
N MET A 119 17.42 -1.94 -5.10
CA MET A 119 16.81 -2.69 -6.20
C MET A 119 17.20 -4.19 -6.13
N ALA A 120 18.48 -4.47 -5.91
CA ALA A 120 18.96 -5.84 -5.71
C ALA A 120 18.49 -6.41 -4.36
N ALA A 121 18.53 -5.61 -3.29
CA ALA A 121 18.06 -6.01 -1.96
C ALA A 121 16.57 -6.39 -1.95
N ALA A 122 15.74 -5.77 -2.80
CA ALA A 122 14.32 -6.11 -2.94
C ALA A 122 14.08 -7.56 -3.41
N GLN A 123 15.07 -8.19 -4.04
CA GLN A 123 15.01 -9.59 -4.50
C GLN A 123 15.75 -10.55 -3.56
N SER A 124 16.31 -10.07 -2.45
CA SER A 124 17.03 -10.90 -1.49
C SER A 124 16.07 -11.81 -0.72
N GLU A 125 16.57 -12.99 -0.30
CA GLU A 125 15.83 -13.94 0.53
C GLU A 125 15.26 -13.25 1.79
N ALA A 126 16.05 -12.39 2.44
CA ALA A 126 15.63 -11.67 3.64
C ALA A 126 14.42 -10.75 3.38
N THR A 127 14.41 -10.03 2.24
CA THR A 127 13.29 -9.16 1.85
C THR A 127 12.05 -9.98 1.51
N LEU A 128 12.20 -11.04 0.73
CA LEU A 128 11.08 -11.91 0.34
C LEU A 128 10.48 -12.62 1.56
N ALA A 129 11.32 -13.12 2.47
CA ALA A 129 10.86 -13.71 3.72
C ALA A 129 10.13 -12.70 4.60
N ARG A 130 10.59 -11.45 4.68
CA ARG A 130 9.89 -10.39 5.41
C ARG A 130 8.53 -10.06 4.77
N PHE A 131 8.47 -9.97 3.45
CA PHE A 131 7.21 -9.72 2.73
C PHE A 131 6.20 -10.85 2.99
N GLN A 132 6.65 -12.11 2.94
CA GLN A 132 5.80 -13.26 3.28
C GLN A 132 5.36 -13.22 4.76
N ALA A 133 6.27 -12.96 5.69
CA ALA A 133 5.92 -12.86 7.11
C ALA A 133 4.91 -11.73 7.41
N ASN A 134 4.99 -10.60 6.72
CA ASN A 134 3.98 -9.54 6.81
C ASN A 134 2.60 -10.02 6.33
N THR A 135 2.56 -10.82 5.27
CA THR A 135 1.31 -11.38 4.72
C THR A 135 0.72 -12.42 5.68
N ASP A 136 1.56 -13.31 6.25
CA ASP A 136 1.14 -14.30 7.23
C ASP A 136 0.60 -13.64 8.51
N GLU A 137 1.28 -12.58 9.01
CA GLU A 137 0.82 -11.77 10.14
C GLU A 137 -0.56 -11.15 9.85
N ALA A 138 -0.75 -10.61 8.65
CA ALA A 138 -2.02 -10.02 8.22
C ALA A 138 -3.14 -11.07 8.20
N LEU A 139 -2.90 -12.26 7.64
CA LEU A 139 -3.85 -13.36 7.61
C LEU A 139 -4.21 -13.83 9.02
N ALA A 140 -3.20 -14.04 9.87
CA ALA A 140 -3.39 -14.47 11.26
C ALA A 140 -4.18 -13.44 12.11
N THR A 141 -4.05 -12.14 11.77
CA THR A 141 -4.76 -11.05 12.44
C THR A 141 -6.18 -10.85 11.88
N GLY A 142 -6.54 -11.53 10.76
CA GLY A 142 -7.85 -11.42 10.13
C GLY A 142 -7.98 -10.23 9.16
N VAL A 143 -6.86 -9.70 8.66
CA VAL A 143 -6.87 -8.65 7.62
C VAL A 143 -7.43 -9.23 6.32
N PHE A 144 -8.39 -8.53 5.72
CA PHE A 144 -9.08 -8.96 4.49
C PHE A 144 -9.03 -7.92 3.36
N GLY A 145 -8.36 -6.79 3.57
CA GLY A 145 -8.26 -5.71 2.59
C GLY A 145 -7.22 -4.67 2.98
N SER A 146 -6.95 -3.73 2.08
CA SER A 146 -5.99 -2.64 2.28
C SER A 146 -6.62 -1.29 1.92
N PRO A 147 -6.31 -0.19 2.65
CA PRO A 147 -5.49 -0.18 3.85
C PRO A 147 -6.22 -0.78 5.05
N THR A 148 -5.50 -1.48 5.92
CA THR A 148 -6.00 -1.89 7.25
C THR A 148 -5.01 -1.41 8.31
N TYR A 149 -5.54 -0.83 9.38
CA TYR A 149 -4.77 -0.41 10.55
C TYR A 149 -5.08 -1.37 11.69
N VAL A 150 -4.05 -1.83 12.40
CA VAL A 150 -4.17 -2.67 13.59
C VAL A 150 -3.69 -1.87 14.78
N CYS A 151 -4.55 -1.67 15.76
CA CYS A 151 -4.23 -0.95 16.99
C CYS A 151 -4.83 -1.69 18.20
N ALA A 152 -3.99 -2.03 19.17
CA ALA A 152 -4.40 -2.77 20.38
C ALA A 152 -5.24 -4.04 20.06
N GLY A 153 -4.86 -4.78 19.00
CA GLY A 153 -5.55 -6.00 18.56
C GLY A 153 -6.84 -5.77 17.78
N ALA A 154 -7.30 -4.52 17.59
CA ALA A 154 -8.48 -4.20 16.80
C ALA A 154 -8.13 -3.79 15.38
N LEU A 155 -8.98 -4.17 14.41
CA LEU A 155 -8.86 -3.85 13.00
C LEU A 155 -9.67 -2.61 12.64
N TYR A 156 -9.09 -1.73 11.84
CA TYR A 156 -9.74 -0.57 11.21
C TYR A 156 -9.46 -0.62 9.71
N TRP A 157 -10.42 -1.11 8.94
CA TRP A 157 -10.27 -1.25 7.50
C TRP A 157 -10.81 -0.04 6.75
N GLY A 158 -10.00 0.51 5.86
CA GLY A 158 -10.34 1.62 4.98
C GLY A 158 -9.90 2.98 5.53
N GLN A 159 -9.70 3.94 4.62
CA GLN A 159 -9.34 5.33 4.96
C GLN A 159 -10.49 6.07 5.68
N ASP A 160 -11.70 5.58 5.57
CA ASP A 160 -12.91 6.12 6.17
C ASP A 160 -13.16 5.65 7.63
N ARG A 161 -12.20 4.93 8.21
CA ARG A 161 -12.21 4.47 9.62
C ARG A 161 -11.17 5.16 10.49
N LEU A 162 -10.45 6.16 9.96
CA LEU A 162 -9.41 6.88 10.68
C LEU A 162 -9.94 7.63 11.91
N ASP A 163 -11.19 8.10 11.90
CA ASP A 163 -11.81 8.73 13.07
C ASP A 163 -11.97 7.76 14.25
N PHE A 164 -12.31 6.51 13.97
CA PHE A 164 -12.38 5.47 15.03
C PHE A 164 -10.99 5.12 15.54
N LEU A 165 -10.01 5.01 14.66
CA LEU A 165 -8.61 4.79 15.05
C LEU A 165 -8.08 5.96 15.91
N ALA A 166 -8.35 7.21 15.52
CA ALA A 166 -7.96 8.39 16.27
C ALA A 166 -8.53 8.39 17.70
N ARG A 167 -9.82 8.00 17.86
CA ARG A 167 -10.43 7.85 19.18
C ARG A 167 -9.78 6.74 20.01
N GLN A 168 -9.34 5.65 19.39
CA GLN A 168 -8.62 4.59 20.08
C GLN A 168 -7.25 5.04 20.56
N LEU A 169 -6.52 5.80 19.73
CA LEU A 169 -5.20 6.33 20.05
C LEU A 169 -5.23 7.47 21.12
N ALA A 170 -6.41 8.01 21.40
CA ALA A 170 -6.60 9.06 22.42
C ALA A 170 -6.89 8.50 23.82
N LYS A 171 -7.06 7.19 23.96
CA LYS A 171 -7.28 6.52 25.27
C LYS A 171 -5.97 6.25 25.98
#